data_faa59a1a23465669d21ade1e3a0572c8
#
_entry.id   faa59a1a23465669d21ade1e3a0572c8
#
_cell.length_a   1.000
_cell.length_b   1.000
_cell.length_c   1.000
_cell.angle_alpha   90.00
_cell.angle_beta   90.00
_cell.angle_gamma   90.00
#
_symmetry.space_group_name_H-M   'P 1'
#
loop_
_entity.id
_entity.type
_entity.pdbx_description
1 polymer ?
#
loop_
_entity_poly.entity_id
_entity_poly.type
_entity_poly.pdbx_seq_one_letter_code
_entity_poly.pdbx_strand_id
1 'polypeptide(L)'
;MTLTSFHPGQVWNDTNGNRIQAHGGSIITVDGVYYWYGENKEFTVPGSTIWHWGVRCYSSTDLYNWEDRGLIVPPVEDDPEHPLHPGQAVDRPHIIFNEQTGKFVCWIKVMSKGSLQRSTVLVADDILGPYEIVQTWLRPLSMSAGDFDLVVDPHDGKGYYVFERVHSELIVADLTDDYTNVTGYYSTHFPQPQPPFVREAPAHFYRDRKHYLLTSGTTGYYPNPSESAVSPTIHGPYTVLGDLHPTDASRTSFHTQISSVFEHPLKKDLYIALGDRWLPTYLDDGDRAHRAFEEHFAPGRDGDVRMEEFAEVNTSRADYVWLPLRFEGDRPVIDWHDEWSLDDFEDR
;
A
#
# COMPACT_ATOMS: atom_id res chain seq x y z
N MET A 1 25.91 -2.38 -9.88
CA MET A 1 25.61 -3.04 -11.18
C MET A 1 24.32 -2.44 -11.68
N THR A 2 24.21 -2.19 -12.97
CA THR A 2 22.94 -1.73 -13.57
C THR A 2 22.04 -2.95 -13.77
N LEU A 3 20.82 -2.90 -13.23
CA LEU A 3 19.81 -3.93 -13.44
C LEU A 3 19.11 -3.71 -14.78
N THR A 4 18.67 -4.81 -15.40
CA THR A 4 17.90 -4.81 -16.65
C THR A 4 16.62 -5.65 -16.54
N SER A 5 16.33 -6.14 -15.32
CA SER A 5 15.20 -6.98 -14.99
C SER A 5 14.80 -6.81 -13.53
N PHE A 6 13.59 -7.23 -13.18
CA PHE A 6 13.11 -7.34 -11.82
C PHE A 6 13.50 -8.69 -11.24
N HIS A 7 13.91 -8.70 -9.96
CA HIS A 7 14.23 -9.89 -9.17
C HIS A 7 13.36 -9.94 -7.91
N PRO A 8 12.11 -10.39 -7.98
CA PRO A 8 11.16 -10.34 -6.88
C PRO A 8 11.68 -11.03 -5.61
N GLY A 9 11.56 -10.34 -4.47
CA GLY A 9 11.96 -10.87 -3.17
C GLY A 9 13.46 -10.88 -2.89
N GLN A 10 14.28 -10.33 -3.79
CA GLN A 10 15.70 -10.09 -3.52
C GLN A 10 15.91 -8.67 -2.98
N VAL A 11 17.02 -8.47 -2.27
CA VAL A 11 17.40 -7.15 -1.79
C VAL A 11 17.58 -6.20 -2.95
N TRP A 12 16.79 -5.13 -2.99
CA TRP A 12 16.88 -4.12 -4.01
C TRP A 12 17.63 -2.90 -3.48
N ASN A 13 18.73 -2.56 -4.14
CA ASN A 13 19.56 -1.43 -3.77
C ASN A 13 19.37 -0.28 -4.77
N ASP A 14 19.52 0.94 -4.27
CA ASP A 14 19.60 2.14 -5.08
C ASP A 14 20.91 2.19 -5.88
N THR A 15 21.06 3.21 -6.73
CA THR A 15 22.24 3.41 -7.56
C THR A 15 23.51 3.68 -6.76
N ASN A 16 23.41 4.00 -5.47
CA ASN A 16 24.51 4.18 -4.53
C ASN A 16 24.87 2.89 -3.77
N GLY A 17 24.07 1.83 -3.93
CA GLY A 17 24.27 0.54 -3.26
C GLY A 17 23.61 0.41 -1.88
N ASN A 18 22.74 1.35 -1.51
CA ASN A 18 21.98 1.28 -0.26
C ASN A 18 20.65 0.55 -0.49
N ARG A 19 20.17 -0.20 0.51
CA ARG A 19 18.85 -0.84 0.44
C ARG A 19 17.77 0.23 0.26
N ILE A 20 16.89 0.02 -0.71
CA ILE A 20 15.72 0.89 -0.92
C ILE A 20 14.78 0.77 0.29
N GLN A 21 14.25 1.91 0.72
CA GLN A 21 13.34 2.07 1.84
C GLN A 21 12.12 2.90 1.41
N ALA A 22 11.20 2.27 0.66
CA ALA A 22 9.97 2.91 0.16
C ALA A 22 8.79 1.92 0.28
N HIS A 23 8.47 1.54 1.54
CA HIS A 23 7.49 0.51 1.83
C HIS A 23 6.07 1.08 1.88
N GLY A 24 5.07 0.25 1.60
CA GLY A 24 3.65 0.57 1.72
C GLY A 24 3.17 1.73 0.83
N GLY A 25 4.01 2.18 -0.10
CA GLY A 25 3.73 3.32 -0.97
C GLY A 25 3.35 2.91 -2.40
N SER A 26 3.66 3.80 -3.35
CA SER A 26 3.31 3.62 -4.75
C SER A 26 4.33 4.29 -5.69
N ILE A 27 4.03 4.26 -6.99
CA ILE A 27 4.78 4.95 -8.03
C ILE A 27 3.87 5.99 -8.68
N ILE A 28 4.40 7.19 -8.90
CA ILE A 28 3.78 8.21 -9.75
C ILE A 28 4.74 8.56 -10.89
N THR A 29 4.19 8.80 -12.08
CA THR A 29 4.97 9.23 -13.25
C THR A 29 4.79 10.73 -13.46
N VAL A 30 5.89 11.47 -13.52
CA VAL A 30 5.90 12.91 -13.79
C VAL A 30 6.92 13.19 -14.91
N ASP A 31 6.49 13.78 -16.00
CA ASP A 31 7.33 14.13 -17.17
C ASP A 31 8.22 12.97 -17.68
N GLY A 32 7.67 11.74 -17.65
CA GLY A 32 8.37 10.54 -18.12
C GLY A 32 9.39 9.96 -17.13
N VAL A 33 9.48 10.51 -15.93
CA VAL A 33 10.27 9.97 -14.81
C VAL A 33 9.34 9.28 -13.82
N TYR A 34 9.73 8.10 -13.38
CA TYR A 34 9.03 7.35 -12.34
C TYR A 34 9.54 7.78 -10.97
N TYR A 35 8.63 8.05 -10.03
CA TYR A 35 8.93 8.39 -8.65
C TYR A 35 8.30 7.33 -7.75
N TRP A 36 9.13 6.51 -7.12
CA TRP A 36 8.73 5.53 -6.14
C TRP A 36 8.91 6.10 -4.74
N TYR A 37 7.85 6.18 -4.00
CA TYR A 37 7.83 6.72 -2.63
C TYR A 37 7.18 5.74 -1.67
N GLY A 38 7.57 5.81 -0.40
CA GLY A 38 7.02 4.95 0.65
C GLY A 38 7.62 5.23 2.02
N GLU A 39 7.21 4.44 2.98
CA GLU A 39 7.68 4.50 4.35
C GLU A 39 9.18 4.15 4.42
N ASN A 40 9.96 5.01 5.07
CA ASN A 40 11.33 4.65 5.44
C ASN A 40 11.32 3.87 6.76
N LYS A 41 11.68 2.59 6.70
CA LYS A 41 11.73 1.64 7.84
C LYS A 41 13.16 1.35 8.32
N GLU A 42 14.19 2.05 7.84
CA GLU A 42 15.59 1.68 8.10
C GLU A 42 15.94 1.58 9.59
N PHE A 43 15.25 2.34 10.46
CA PHE A 43 15.45 2.32 11.92
C PHE A 43 14.36 1.55 12.69
N THR A 44 13.42 0.92 12.01
CA THR A 44 12.34 0.13 12.61
C THR A 44 12.84 -1.28 12.93
N VAL A 45 13.82 -1.36 13.82
CA VAL A 45 14.42 -2.61 14.26
C VAL A 45 13.77 -3.10 15.55
N PRO A 46 13.84 -4.41 15.86
CA PRO A 46 13.32 -4.95 17.11
C PRO A 46 13.84 -4.21 18.35
N GLY A 47 12.93 -3.88 19.25
CA GLY A 47 13.25 -3.10 20.46
C GLY A 47 13.41 -1.60 20.26
N SER A 48 13.34 -1.09 19.03
CA SER A 48 13.31 0.33 18.74
C SER A 48 11.95 0.94 19.10
N THR A 49 11.95 2.22 19.50
CA THR A 49 10.72 3.04 19.62
C THR A 49 10.38 3.76 18.32
N ILE A 50 11.17 3.57 17.27
CA ILE A 50 11.00 4.19 15.96
C ILE A 50 10.14 3.27 15.10
N TRP A 51 9.00 3.79 14.64
CA TRP A 51 8.13 3.10 13.71
C TRP A 51 8.44 3.43 12.25
N HIS A 52 8.83 4.67 11.98
CA HIS A 52 9.18 5.17 10.66
C HIS A 52 10.26 6.25 10.73
N TRP A 53 10.89 6.53 9.59
CA TRP A 53 11.81 7.67 9.46
C TRP A 53 11.40 8.56 8.29
N GLY A 54 10.10 8.92 8.25
CA GLY A 54 9.52 9.75 7.21
C GLY A 54 9.14 8.98 5.95
N VAL A 55 8.83 9.72 4.88
CA VAL A 55 8.56 9.20 3.54
C VAL A 55 9.76 9.47 2.66
N ARG A 56 10.36 8.41 2.12
CA ARG A 56 11.50 8.46 1.20
C ARG A 56 11.04 8.31 -0.22
N CYS A 57 11.74 8.97 -1.15
CA CYS A 57 11.43 8.92 -2.57
C CYS A 57 12.68 8.56 -3.38
N TYR A 58 12.44 7.82 -4.44
CA TYR A 58 13.44 7.43 -5.44
C TYR A 58 12.93 7.77 -6.83
N SER A 59 13.83 8.07 -7.77
CA SER A 59 13.46 8.30 -9.15
C SER A 59 14.15 7.33 -10.10
N SER A 60 13.48 6.98 -11.19
CA SER A 60 13.99 6.10 -12.24
C SER A 60 13.41 6.46 -13.59
N THR A 61 14.13 6.11 -14.67
CA THR A 61 13.64 6.17 -16.05
C THR A 61 13.39 4.79 -16.65
N ASP A 62 13.73 3.72 -15.92
CA ASP A 62 13.66 2.34 -16.40
C ASP A 62 12.96 1.36 -15.45
N LEU A 63 12.53 1.82 -14.26
CA LEU A 63 11.92 1.05 -13.18
C LEU A 63 12.84 0.01 -12.51
N TYR A 64 14.07 -0.16 -12.98
CA TYR A 64 15.03 -1.12 -12.42
C TYR A 64 16.08 -0.44 -11.53
N ASN A 65 16.55 0.74 -11.96
CA ASN A 65 17.64 1.47 -11.35
C ASN A 65 17.11 2.76 -10.71
N TRP A 66 17.16 2.84 -9.40
CA TRP A 66 16.53 3.90 -8.63
C TRP A 66 17.56 4.81 -7.98
N GLU A 67 17.47 6.10 -8.26
CA GLU A 67 18.27 7.14 -7.63
C GLU A 67 17.55 7.65 -6.37
N ASP A 68 18.25 7.62 -5.23
CA ASP A 68 17.71 8.16 -3.97
C ASP A 68 17.53 9.68 -4.03
N ARG A 69 16.32 10.14 -3.79
CA ARG A 69 15.94 11.57 -3.76
C ARG A 69 15.79 12.10 -2.32
N GLY A 70 16.04 11.27 -1.33
CA GLY A 70 15.94 11.61 0.09
C GLY A 70 14.53 11.55 0.63
N LEU A 71 14.35 12.18 1.79
CA LEU A 71 13.06 12.26 2.47
C LEU A 71 12.24 13.41 1.90
N ILE A 72 11.12 13.09 1.25
CA ILE A 72 10.15 14.09 0.78
C ILE A 72 9.21 14.55 1.89
N VAL A 73 8.97 13.70 2.88
CA VAL A 73 8.30 14.05 4.14
C VAL A 73 9.20 13.61 5.29
N PRO A 74 10.01 14.52 5.87
CA PRO A 74 10.88 14.18 6.98
C PRO A 74 10.10 13.92 8.27
N PRO A 75 10.65 13.14 9.22
CA PRO A 75 10.07 13.00 10.55
C PRO A 75 10.18 14.31 11.35
N VAL A 76 9.29 14.44 12.35
CA VAL A 76 9.33 15.55 13.33
C VAL A 76 9.72 14.99 14.68
N GLU A 77 10.96 15.22 15.09
CA GLU A 77 11.55 14.58 16.29
C GLU A 77 11.24 15.31 17.59
N ASP A 78 11.02 16.63 17.53
CA ASP A 78 10.95 17.50 18.72
C ASP A 78 9.57 17.48 19.42
N ASP A 79 8.53 16.93 18.78
CA ASP A 79 7.18 16.88 19.33
C ASP A 79 6.61 15.45 19.29
N PRO A 80 6.61 14.71 20.40
CA PRO A 80 6.08 13.35 20.47
C PRO A 80 4.60 13.19 20.10
N GLU A 81 3.82 14.26 20.18
CA GLU A 81 2.40 14.25 19.81
C GLU A 81 2.16 14.63 18.33
N HIS A 82 3.22 15.02 17.64
CA HIS A 82 3.13 15.34 16.21
C HIS A 82 2.81 14.08 15.39
N PRO A 83 1.91 14.15 14.38
CA PRO A 83 1.55 12.97 13.58
C PRO A 83 2.73 12.32 12.84
N LEU A 84 3.77 13.09 12.53
CA LEU A 84 4.99 12.61 11.86
C LEU A 84 6.14 12.35 12.83
N HIS A 85 5.89 12.25 14.14
CA HIS A 85 6.95 11.87 15.08
C HIS A 85 7.36 10.40 14.84
N PRO A 86 8.66 10.07 14.89
CA PRO A 86 9.15 8.71 14.61
C PRO A 86 8.50 7.58 15.42
N GLY A 87 7.97 7.88 16.60
CA GLY A 87 7.26 6.93 17.46
C GLY A 87 5.77 6.77 17.14
N GLN A 88 5.20 7.55 16.21
CA GLN A 88 3.84 7.32 15.72
C GLN A 88 3.87 6.22 14.67
N ALA A 89 2.80 5.43 14.61
CA ALA A 89 2.68 4.42 13.56
C ALA A 89 2.20 5.09 12.27
N VAL A 90 3.16 5.59 11.50
CA VAL A 90 2.95 6.17 10.16
C VAL A 90 3.10 5.06 9.13
N ASP A 91 2.03 4.85 8.33
CA ASP A 91 1.98 3.83 7.30
C ASP A 91 1.32 4.37 6.02
N ARG A 92 1.56 3.67 4.90
CA ARG A 92 0.82 3.82 3.65
C ARG A 92 0.78 5.26 3.11
N PRO A 93 1.91 5.95 2.87
CA PRO A 93 1.87 7.21 2.16
C PRO A 93 1.43 6.96 0.72
N HIS A 94 0.40 7.70 0.25
CA HIS A 94 -0.03 7.70 -1.14
C HIS A 94 -0.11 9.13 -1.65
N ILE A 95 0.36 9.37 -2.88
CA ILE A 95 0.41 10.69 -3.52
C ILE A 95 -0.38 10.64 -4.82
N ILE A 96 -1.28 11.61 -4.99
CA ILE A 96 -1.99 11.86 -6.25
C ILE A 96 -1.76 13.30 -6.69
N PHE A 97 -1.79 13.53 -8.00
CA PHE A 97 -1.69 14.88 -8.57
C PHE A 97 -3.08 15.44 -8.84
N ASN A 98 -3.33 16.65 -8.39
CA ASN A 98 -4.55 17.38 -8.65
C ASN A 98 -4.33 18.38 -9.78
N GLU A 99 -4.89 18.11 -10.95
CA GLU A 99 -4.73 18.96 -12.14
C GLU A 99 -5.38 20.34 -11.96
N GLN A 100 -6.44 20.47 -11.17
CA GLN A 100 -7.15 21.73 -10.96
C GLN A 100 -6.34 22.71 -10.12
N THR A 101 -5.66 22.21 -9.09
CA THR A 101 -4.86 23.01 -8.16
C THR A 101 -3.38 23.05 -8.53
N GLY A 102 -2.93 22.14 -9.40
CA GLY A 102 -1.52 21.95 -9.75
C GLY A 102 -0.70 21.40 -8.57
N LYS A 103 -1.32 20.72 -7.60
CA LYS A 103 -0.65 20.23 -6.39
C LYS A 103 -0.53 18.71 -6.37
N PHE A 104 0.57 18.24 -5.81
CA PHE A 104 0.71 16.87 -5.32
C PHE A 104 0.08 16.79 -3.93
N VAL A 105 -0.86 15.88 -3.74
CA VAL A 105 -1.57 15.68 -2.47
C VAL A 105 -1.18 14.33 -1.90
N CYS A 106 -0.53 14.36 -0.74
CA CYS A 106 -0.06 13.17 -0.03
C CYS A 106 -0.95 12.90 1.17
N TRP A 107 -1.54 11.71 1.23
CA TRP A 107 -2.21 11.20 2.41
C TRP A 107 -1.33 10.18 3.10
N ILE A 108 -1.35 10.17 4.42
CA ILE A 108 -0.57 9.25 5.27
C ILE A 108 -1.48 8.73 6.38
N LYS A 109 -1.52 7.40 6.55
CA LYS A 109 -2.18 6.80 7.72
C LYS A 109 -1.32 7.01 8.95
N VAL A 110 -1.93 7.43 10.05
CA VAL A 110 -1.26 7.61 11.35
C VAL A 110 -2.08 6.94 12.44
N MET A 111 -1.47 5.98 13.12
CA MET A 111 -2.07 5.34 14.28
C MET A 111 -1.37 5.84 15.55
N SER A 112 -2.11 6.55 16.39
CA SER A 112 -1.65 6.95 17.71
C SER A 112 -1.87 5.85 18.76
N LYS A 113 -1.25 5.99 19.93
CA LYS A 113 -1.50 5.12 21.08
C LYS A 113 -3.01 4.98 21.31
N GLY A 114 -3.53 3.75 21.34
CA GLY A 114 -4.95 3.47 21.53
C GLY A 114 -5.71 3.01 20.29
N SER A 115 -5.03 2.54 19.25
CA SER A 115 -5.56 1.88 18.05
C SER A 115 -6.46 2.71 17.11
N LEU A 116 -6.75 3.97 17.42
CA LEU A 116 -7.52 4.82 16.51
C LEU A 116 -6.64 5.27 15.33
N GLN A 117 -7.00 4.82 14.13
CA GLN A 117 -6.29 5.15 12.90
C GLN A 117 -6.92 6.40 12.26
N ARG A 118 -6.06 7.30 11.80
CA ARG A 118 -6.41 8.61 11.26
C ARG A 118 -5.54 8.92 10.05
N SER A 119 -5.84 10.01 9.37
CA SER A 119 -5.04 10.48 8.24
C SER A 119 -4.37 11.82 8.54
N THR A 120 -3.19 12.03 7.99
CA THR A 120 -2.54 13.34 7.85
C THR A 120 -2.43 13.62 6.36
N VAL A 121 -2.79 14.85 5.94
CA VAL A 121 -2.78 15.24 4.54
C VAL A 121 -1.81 16.39 4.33
N LEU A 122 -0.96 16.25 3.32
CA LEU A 122 0.04 17.22 2.96
C LEU A 122 -0.09 17.58 1.48
N VAL A 123 0.38 18.76 1.12
CA VAL A 123 0.41 19.23 -0.28
C VAL A 123 1.77 19.80 -0.65
N ALA A 124 2.14 19.69 -1.92
CA ALA A 124 3.36 20.28 -2.47
C ALA A 124 3.15 20.76 -3.92
N ASP A 125 4.00 21.68 -4.37
CA ASP A 125 4.06 22.12 -5.77
C ASP A 125 4.90 21.18 -6.65
N ASP A 126 5.80 20.42 -6.05
CA ASP A 126 6.70 19.47 -6.72
C ASP A 126 6.58 18.10 -6.04
N ILE A 127 6.73 17.02 -6.82
CA ILE A 127 6.69 15.65 -6.28
C ILE A 127 7.73 15.40 -5.20
N LEU A 128 8.86 16.08 -5.25
CA LEU A 128 9.92 16.00 -4.26
C LEU A 128 9.72 16.96 -3.07
N GLY A 129 8.63 17.71 -3.06
CA GLY A 129 8.29 18.63 -1.98
C GLY A 129 8.91 20.03 -2.14
N PRO A 130 8.95 20.84 -1.07
CA PRO A 130 8.55 20.49 0.30
C PRO A 130 7.03 20.26 0.43
N TYR A 131 6.65 19.27 1.22
CA TYR A 131 5.26 18.99 1.54
C TYR A 131 4.83 19.76 2.79
N GLU A 132 3.73 20.50 2.69
CA GLU A 132 3.13 21.25 3.79
C GLU A 132 1.89 20.52 4.31
N ILE A 133 1.77 20.37 5.63
CA ILE A 133 0.61 19.73 6.25
C ILE A 133 -0.59 20.67 6.17
N VAL A 134 -1.69 20.16 5.61
CA VAL A 134 -2.98 20.87 5.53
C VAL A 134 -4.05 20.26 6.43
N GLN A 135 -3.93 18.99 6.78
CA GLN A 135 -4.81 18.30 7.74
C GLN A 135 -3.97 17.40 8.67
N THR A 136 -4.28 17.43 9.97
CA THR A 136 -3.69 16.53 10.96
C THR A 136 -4.78 15.75 11.68
N TRP A 137 -4.50 14.49 12.01
CA TRP A 137 -5.39 13.66 12.82
C TRP A 137 -6.81 13.58 12.25
N LEU A 138 -6.95 13.70 10.92
CA LEU A 138 -8.23 13.65 10.22
C LEU A 138 -8.89 12.27 10.45
N ARG A 139 -10.17 12.30 10.74
CA ARG A 139 -11.04 11.12 10.78
C ARG A 139 -12.02 11.20 9.61
N PRO A 140 -11.68 10.68 8.44
CA PRO A 140 -12.57 10.70 7.29
C PRO A 140 -13.93 10.09 7.68
N LEU A 141 -15.02 10.78 7.37
CA LEU A 141 -16.39 10.37 7.73
C LEU A 141 -16.62 10.10 9.24
N SER A 142 -15.76 10.65 10.12
CA SER A 142 -15.73 10.34 11.56
C SER A 142 -15.38 8.88 11.89
N MET A 143 -14.84 8.13 10.94
CA MET A 143 -14.44 6.73 11.07
C MET A 143 -12.98 6.59 11.53
N SER A 144 -12.60 5.40 11.99
CA SER A 144 -11.21 4.98 12.11
C SER A 144 -10.77 4.47 10.72
N ALA A 145 -9.82 5.17 10.11
CA ALA A 145 -9.39 4.90 8.74
C ALA A 145 -8.05 4.14 8.75
N GLY A 146 -8.10 2.89 8.37
CA GLY A 146 -6.97 1.97 8.27
C GLY A 146 -6.19 2.11 6.96
N ASP A 147 -5.72 0.99 6.44
CA ASP A 147 -5.03 0.92 5.17
C ASP A 147 -5.88 1.47 4.03
N PHE A 148 -5.25 2.14 3.09
CA PHE A 148 -5.98 2.86 2.05
C PHE A 148 -5.22 2.93 0.73
N ASP A 149 -5.96 3.31 -0.30
CA ASP A 149 -5.45 3.76 -1.59
C ASP A 149 -6.14 5.08 -2.00
N LEU A 150 -5.47 5.85 -2.85
CA LEU A 150 -6.01 7.05 -3.48
C LEU A 150 -6.19 6.80 -4.97
N VAL A 151 -7.36 7.18 -5.47
CA VAL A 151 -7.74 6.98 -6.87
C VAL A 151 -8.11 8.32 -7.48
N VAL A 152 -7.62 8.59 -8.68
CA VAL A 152 -8.13 9.67 -9.54
C VAL A 152 -8.77 9.00 -10.75
N ASP A 153 -10.05 9.28 -10.99
CA ASP A 153 -10.74 8.77 -12.18
C ASP A 153 -10.16 9.45 -13.43
N PRO A 154 -9.65 8.69 -14.40
CA PRO A 154 -9.02 9.26 -15.58
C PRO A 154 -10.00 9.96 -16.53
N HIS A 155 -11.31 9.82 -16.35
CA HIS A 155 -12.32 10.38 -17.23
C HIS A 155 -12.81 11.75 -16.77
N ASP A 156 -12.99 11.95 -15.46
CA ASP A 156 -13.56 13.19 -14.92
C ASP A 156 -12.67 13.89 -13.88
N GLY A 157 -11.54 13.30 -13.55
CA GLY A 157 -10.58 13.85 -12.58
C GLY A 157 -11.08 13.86 -11.14
N LYS A 158 -12.15 13.12 -10.82
CA LYS A 158 -12.58 12.98 -9.43
C LYS A 158 -11.62 12.14 -8.63
N GLY A 159 -11.33 12.59 -7.42
CA GLY A 159 -10.55 11.85 -6.45
C GLY A 159 -11.41 10.99 -5.53
N TYR A 160 -10.88 9.81 -5.19
CA TYR A 160 -11.52 8.88 -4.25
C TYR A 160 -10.51 8.39 -3.22
N TYR A 161 -11.01 8.17 -2.00
CA TYR A 161 -10.30 7.59 -0.89
C TYR A 161 -10.91 6.22 -0.60
N VAL A 162 -10.15 5.16 -0.91
CA VAL A 162 -10.55 3.76 -0.65
C VAL A 162 -9.83 3.30 0.60
N PHE A 163 -10.55 3.01 1.68
CA PHE A 163 -9.90 2.70 2.95
C PHE A 163 -10.63 1.63 3.76
N GLU A 164 -9.88 0.93 4.58
CA GLU A 164 -10.43 0.06 5.60
C GLU A 164 -11.06 0.91 6.71
N ARG A 165 -12.37 0.75 6.94
CA ARG A 165 -12.94 1.12 8.23
C ARG A 165 -12.53 0.06 9.23
N VAL A 166 -11.59 0.42 10.09
CA VAL A 166 -10.80 -0.50 10.90
C VAL A 166 -11.63 -1.65 11.47
N HIS A 167 -11.21 -2.85 11.10
CA HIS A 167 -11.71 -4.16 11.52
C HIS A 167 -13.20 -4.41 11.19
N SER A 168 -13.71 -3.82 10.06
CA SER A 168 -15.10 -4.05 9.67
C SER A 168 -15.36 -4.17 8.16
N GLU A 169 -14.94 -3.23 7.34
CA GLU A 169 -15.32 -3.16 5.92
C GLU A 169 -14.41 -2.21 5.13
N LEU A 170 -14.50 -2.23 3.80
CA LEU A 170 -13.90 -1.20 2.97
C LEU A 170 -14.91 -0.08 2.66
N ILE A 171 -14.42 1.14 2.65
CA ILE A 171 -15.14 2.36 2.30
C ILE A 171 -14.53 2.93 1.02
N VAL A 172 -15.37 3.33 0.09
CA VAL A 172 -15.00 4.20 -1.03
C VAL A 172 -15.67 5.54 -0.78
N ALA A 173 -14.89 6.60 -0.58
CA ALA A 173 -15.39 7.94 -0.31
C ALA A 173 -14.92 8.93 -1.38
N ASP A 174 -15.82 9.85 -1.81
CA ASP A 174 -15.45 10.95 -2.71
C ASP A 174 -14.57 11.95 -1.99
N LEU A 175 -13.45 12.32 -2.60
CA LEU A 175 -12.63 13.43 -2.14
C LEU A 175 -13.23 14.78 -2.52
N THR A 176 -12.86 15.82 -1.77
CA THR A 176 -13.10 17.22 -2.17
C THR A 176 -12.34 17.56 -3.45
N ASP A 177 -12.74 18.64 -4.14
CA ASP A 177 -12.14 19.05 -5.42
C ASP A 177 -10.62 19.30 -5.34
N ASP A 178 -10.11 19.65 -4.15
CA ASP A 178 -8.68 19.83 -3.87
C ASP A 178 -7.99 18.56 -3.35
N TYR A 179 -8.70 17.45 -3.22
CA TYR A 179 -8.27 16.15 -2.70
C TYR A 179 -7.77 16.15 -1.24
N THR A 180 -8.03 17.22 -0.49
CA THR A 180 -7.49 17.33 0.89
C THR A 180 -8.45 16.83 1.97
N ASN A 181 -9.68 16.46 1.62
CA ASN A 181 -10.70 15.93 2.54
C ASN A 181 -11.71 15.04 1.77
N VAL A 182 -12.66 14.46 2.50
CA VAL A 182 -13.79 13.73 1.93
C VAL A 182 -15.04 14.60 1.89
N THR A 183 -15.90 14.42 0.86
CA THR A 183 -17.14 15.20 0.70
C THR A 183 -18.26 14.78 1.65
N GLY A 184 -18.22 13.55 2.15
CA GLY A 184 -19.27 12.92 2.92
C GLY A 184 -20.11 11.90 2.12
N TYR A 185 -19.99 11.85 0.79
CA TYR A 185 -20.55 10.77 -0.02
C TYR A 185 -19.63 9.56 -0.01
N TYR A 186 -20.17 8.36 0.26
CA TYR A 186 -19.41 7.12 0.31
C TYR A 186 -20.27 5.88 0.08
N SER A 187 -19.60 4.77 -0.21
CA SER A 187 -20.18 3.42 -0.26
C SER A 187 -19.39 2.46 0.60
N THR A 188 -20.01 1.34 0.99
CA THR A 188 -19.42 0.31 1.85
C THR A 188 -19.34 -1.03 1.12
N HIS A 189 -18.23 -1.75 1.30
CA HIS A 189 -17.95 -2.99 0.59
C HIS A 189 -17.32 -4.03 1.52
N PHE A 190 -17.57 -5.30 1.23
CA PHE A 190 -16.95 -6.46 1.89
C PHE A 190 -17.03 -6.43 3.42
N PRO A 191 -18.24 -6.22 4.02
CA PRO A 191 -18.37 -6.22 5.46
C PRO A 191 -18.02 -7.59 6.05
N GLN A 192 -17.20 -7.58 7.10
CA GLN A 192 -16.77 -8.78 7.81
C GLN A 192 -16.87 -8.54 9.33
N PRO A 193 -17.10 -9.60 10.12
CA PRO A 193 -17.33 -9.43 11.54
C PRO A 193 -16.07 -9.06 12.32
N GLN A 194 -14.88 -9.45 11.85
CA GLN A 194 -13.61 -9.29 12.57
C GLN A 194 -12.41 -9.68 11.70
N PRO A 195 -11.17 -9.29 12.10
CA PRO A 195 -9.95 -9.91 11.58
C PRO A 195 -9.93 -11.44 11.82
N PRO A 196 -9.28 -12.22 10.99
CA PRO A 196 -8.51 -11.82 9.81
C PRO A 196 -9.34 -11.67 8.54
N PHE A 197 -10.67 -11.83 8.62
CA PHE A 197 -11.58 -11.84 7.47
C PHE A 197 -11.76 -10.46 6.84
N VAL A 198 -11.59 -9.39 7.62
CA VAL A 198 -11.67 -8.01 7.13
C VAL A 198 -10.59 -7.79 6.08
N ARG A 199 -10.98 -7.06 5.03
CA ARG A 199 -10.07 -6.75 3.93
C ARG A 199 -9.34 -5.43 4.21
N GLU A 200 -8.02 -5.46 4.12
CA GLU A 200 -7.14 -4.29 4.26
C GLU A 200 -6.20 -4.16 3.05
N ALA A 201 -5.29 -3.20 3.07
CA ALA A 201 -4.34 -2.90 2.00
C ALA A 201 -5.02 -2.84 0.62
N PRO A 202 -6.09 -2.03 0.45
CA PRO A 202 -6.70 -1.90 -0.86
C PRO A 202 -5.69 -1.32 -1.85
N ALA A 203 -5.64 -1.91 -3.06
CA ALA A 203 -4.87 -1.42 -4.19
C ALA A 203 -5.80 -1.39 -5.39
N HIS A 204 -6.08 -0.19 -5.89
CA HIS A 204 -7.00 0.03 -7.00
C HIS A 204 -6.26 0.12 -8.33
N PHE A 205 -6.90 -0.38 -9.38
CA PHE A 205 -6.52 -0.05 -10.76
C PHE A 205 -7.75 -0.04 -11.66
N TYR A 206 -7.62 0.63 -12.81
CA TYR A 206 -8.66 0.72 -13.82
C TYR A 206 -8.23 0.01 -15.09
N ARG A 207 -9.07 -0.90 -15.60
CA ARG A 207 -8.81 -1.66 -16.81
C ARG A 207 -10.11 -1.96 -17.55
N ASP A 208 -10.14 -1.80 -18.87
CA ASP A 208 -11.29 -2.14 -19.72
C ASP A 208 -12.62 -1.52 -19.22
N ARG A 209 -12.56 -0.27 -18.75
CA ARG A 209 -13.70 0.48 -18.18
C ARG A 209 -14.30 -0.17 -16.93
N LYS A 210 -13.46 -0.86 -16.15
CA LYS A 210 -13.81 -1.47 -14.87
C LYS A 210 -12.81 -1.08 -13.80
N HIS A 211 -13.32 -0.95 -12.59
CA HIS A 211 -12.54 -0.71 -11.39
C HIS A 211 -12.23 -2.05 -10.72
N TYR A 212 -10.99 -2.25 -10.38
CA TYR A 212 -10.50 -3.43 -9.67
C TYR A 212 -9.99 -3.03 -8.30
N LEU A 213 -10.21 -3.88 -7.32
CA LEU A 213 -9.63 -3.79 -5.99
C LEU A 213 -8.89 -5.08 -5.69
N LEU A 214 -7.62 -4.97 -5.32
CA LEU A 214 -6.83 -6.04 -4.71
C LEU A 214 -6.74 -5.75 -3.23
N THR A 215 -6.86 -6.78 -2.39
CA THR A 215 -6.87 -6.61 -0.93
C THR A 215 -6.19 -7.79 -0.26
N SER A 216 -5.70 -7.60 0.96
CA SER A 216 -5.27 -8.68 1.85
C SER A 216 -6.27 -8.89 3.00
N GLY A 217 -6.16 -10.00 3.72
CA GLY A 217 -6.81 -10.16 5.02
C GLY A 217 -6.02 -9.42 6.10
N THR A 218 -6.62 -9.22 7.27
CA THR A 218 -6.02 -8.48 8.37
C THR A 218 -5.20 -9.41 9.27
N THR A 219 -3.90 -9.50 9.01
CA THR A 219 -2.94 -10.30 9.79
C THR A 219 -1.67 -9.52 10.16
N GLY A 220 -1.74 -8.18 10.21
CA GLY A 220 -0.59 -7.32 10.46
C GLY A 220 0.50 -7.51 9.40
N TYR A 221 1.76 -7.68 9.81
CA TYR A 221 2.86 -7.91 8.87
C TYR A 221 3.00 -9.36 8.39
N TYR A 222 2.17 -10.28 8.90
CA TYR A 222 2.21 -11.69 8.48
C TYR A 222 1.44 -11.86 7.17
N PRO A 223 2.06 -12.54 6.17
CA PRO A 223 1.45 -12.68 4.86
C PRO A 223 0.22 -13.59 4.89
N ASN A 224 -0.73 -13.32 4.03
CA ASN A 224 -1.99 -14.04 3.91
C ASN A 224 -2.50 -14.01 2.45
N PRO A 225 -3.57 -14.77 2.11
CA PRO A 225 -4.11 -14.76 0.78
C PRO A 225 -4.70 -13.39 0.40
N SER A 226 -4.27 -12.85 -0.75
CA SER A 226 -4.89 -11.69 -1.37
C SER A 226 -6.18 -12.08 -2.09
N GLU A 227 -7.09 -11.12 -2.23
CA GLU A 227 -8.35 -11.29 -2.94
C GLU A 227 -8.57 -10.14 -3.91
N SER A 228 -9.14 -10.44 -5.06
CA SER A 228 -9.53 -9.44 -6.07
C SER A 228 -11.03 -9.30 -6.19
N ALA A 229 -11.46 -8.10 -6.56
CA ALA A 229 -12.85 -7.81 -6.90
C ALA A 229 -12.92 -6.81 -8.05
N VAL A 230 -14.03 -6.82 -8.80
CA VAL A 230 -14.26 -5.97 -9.97
C VAL A 230 -15.63 -5.32 -9.93
N SER A 231 -15.73 -4.09 -10.45
CA SER A 231 -16.98 -3.36 -10.60
C SER A 231 -16.97 -2.47 -11.85
N PRO A 232 -18.12 -2.22 -12.50
CA PRO A 232 -18.22 -1.23 -13.56
C PRO A 232 -18.13 0.22 -13.06
N THR A 233 -18.29 0.47 -11.76
CA THR A 233 -18.21 1.80 -11.15
C THR A 233 -17.38 1.75 -9.87
N ILE A 234 -16.71 2.87 -9.53
CA ILE A 234 -15.86 2.93 -8.33
C ILE A 234 -16.64 2.66 -7.04
N HIS A 235 -17.90 3.04 -6.97
CA HIS A 235 -18.79 2.81 -5.83
C HIS A 235 -19.47 1.43 -5.84
N GLY A 236 -19.08 0.54 -6.73
CA GLY A 236 -19.65 -0.80 -6.79
C GLY A 236 -21.02 -0.89 -7.49
N PRO A 237 -21.73 -2.00 -7.31
CA PRO A 237 -21.33 -3.14 -6.46
C PRO A 237 -20.14 -3.92 -7.03
N TYR A 238 -19.24 -4.36 -6.16
CA TYR A 238 -18.11 -5.18 -6.54
C TYR A 238 -18.46 -6.67 -6.53
N THR A 239 -17.96 -7.38 -7.54
CA THR A 239 -18.00 -8.84 -7.62
C THR A 239 -16.64 -9.39 -7.22
N VAL A 240 -16.59 -10.22 -6.19
CA VAL A 240 -15.37 -10.91 -5.73
C VAL A 240 -14.97 -11.94 -6.78
N LEU A 241 -13.69 -11.94 -7.18
CA LEU A 241 -13.09 -12.85 -8.16
C LEU A 241 -12.18 -13.91 -7.50
N GLY A 242 -11.90 -13.74 -6.20
CA GLY A 242 -11.12 -14.69 -5.40
C GLY A 242 -9.62 -14.41 -5.37
N ASP A 243 -8.87 -15.45 -5.02
CA ASP A 243 -7.43 -15.42 -4.80
C ASP A 243 -6.67 -15.05 -6.09
N LEU A 244 -5.70 -14.15 -5.94
CA LEU A 244 -4.81 -13.69 -7.02
C LEU A 244 -3.63 -14.63 -7.30
N HIS A 245 -3.26 -15.47 -6.33
CA HIS A 245 -2.05 -16.29 -6.36
C HIS A 245 -2.40 -17.80 -6.37
N PRO A 246 -3.08 -18.31 -7.40
CA PRO A 246 -3.61 -19.68 -7.38
C PRO A 246 -2.52 -20.77 -7.33
N THR A 247 -1.27 -20.42 -7.61
CA THR A 247 -0.13 -21.33 -7.57
C THR A 247 0.65 -21.25 -6.25
N ASP A 248 0.32 -20.33 -5.35
CA ASP A 248 0.95 -20.22 -4.04
C ASP A 248 0.33 -21.19 -3.04
N ALA A 249 0.92 -22.38 -2.93
CA ALA A 249 0.48 -23.41 -1.99
C ALA A 249 0.62 -23.01 -0.51
N SER A 250 1.48 -22.03 -0.21
CA SER A 250 1.66 -21.51 1.15
C SER A 250 0.56 -20.56 1.60
N ARG A 251 -0.29 -20.10 0.67
CA ARG A 251 -1.39 -19.14 0.92
C ARG A 251 -0.92 -17.84 1.59
N THR A 252 0.21 -17.33 1.13
CA THR A 252 0.90 -16.14 1.66
C THR A 252 0.99 -15.01 0.64
N SER A 253 0.35 -15.16 -0.53
CA SER A 253 0.53 -14.24 -1.68
C SER A 253 2.01 -14.10 -2.05
N PHE A 254 2.74 -15.24 -2.11
CA PHE A 254 4.19 -15.30 -2.30
C PHE A 254 4.97 -14.54 -1.21
N HIS A 255 4.51 -14.60 0.04
CA HIS A 255 5.05 -13.88 1.22
C HIS A 255 5.02 -12.36 1.05
N THR A 256 3.91 -11.81 0.54
CA THR A 256 3.76 -10.37 0.32
C THR A 256 2.40 -9.83 0.73
N GLN A 257 2.37 -8.51 0.87
CA GLN A 257 1.15 -7.71 0.87
C GLN A 257 1.27 -6.66 -0.24
N ILE A 258 0.29 -6.59 -1.14
CA ILE A 258 0.25 -5.60 -2.21
C ILE A 258 -0.07 -4.23 -1.60
N SER A 259 0.72 -3.21 -1.92
CA SER A 259 0.51 -1.83 -1.48
C SER A 259 -0.20 -0.97 -2.53
N SER A 260 0.08 -1.21 -3.81
CA SER A 260 -0.59 -0.54 -4.93
C SER A 260 -0.41 -1.33 -6.22
N VAL A 261 -1.11 -0.93 -7.27
CA VAL A 261 -0.93 -1.44 -8.63
C VAL A 261 -0.49 -0.30 -9.54
N PHE A 262 0.64 -0.47 -10.21
CA PHE A 262 1.16 0.50 -11.16
C PHE A 262 0.86 0.06 -12.59
N GLU A 263 0.09 0.88 -13.34
CA GLU A 263 -0.11 0.69 -14.77
C GLU A 263 1.08 1.29 -15.53
N HIS A 264 1.78 0.47 -16.32
CA HIS A 264 2.94 0.94 -17.08
C HIS A 264 2.50 1.80 -18.27
N PRO A 265 2.94 3.08 -18.37
CA PRO A 265 2.39 4.00 -19.37
C PRO A 265 2.74 3.65 -20.82
N LEU A 266 3.85 2.94 -21.04
CA LEU A 266 4.39 2.64 -22.37
C LEU A 266 4.22 1.16 -22.78
N LYS A 267 3.78 0.29 -21.89
CA LYS A 267 3.57 -1.14 -22.18
C LYS A 267 2.08 -1.46 -22.23
N LYS A 268 1.70 -2.23 -23.24
CA LYS A 268 0.31 -2.61 -23.47
C LYS A 268 -0.18 -3.57 -22.39
N ASP A 269 -1.25 -3.18 -21.69
CA ASP A 269 -1.94 -4.01 -20.70
C ASP A 269 -1.03 -4.55 -19.57
N LEU A 270 0.07 -3.82 -19.28
CA LEU A 270 0.98 -4.16 -18.20
C LEU A 270 0.61 -3.41 -16.92
N TYR A 271 0.15 -4.17 -15.95
CA TYR A 271 -0.11 -3.75 -14.57
C TYR A 271 0.85 -4.48 -13.65
N ILE A 272 1.56 -3.76 -12.80
CA ILE A 272 2.55 -4.31 -11.86
C ILE A 272 2.00 -4.21 -10.45
N ALA A 273 1.78 -5.34 -9.79
CA ALA A 273 1.44 -5.38 -8.38
C ALA A 273 2.71 -5.07 -7.56
N LEU A 274 2.69 -3.97 -6.81
CA LEU A 274 3.78 -3.55 -5.95
C LEU A 274 3.60 -4.20 -4.57
N GLY A 275 4.28 -5.30 -4.32
CA GLY A 275 4.17 -6.06 -3.08
C GLY A 275 5.34 -5.79 -2.13
N ASP A 276 5.03 -5.62 -0.84
CA ASP A 276 6.00 -5.58 0.24
C ASP A 276 6.12 -6.96 0.89
N ARG A 277 7.34 -7.49 0.97
CA ARG A 277 7.69 -8.67 1.78
C ARG A 277 8.17 -8.19 3.14
N TRP A 278 7.22 -7.91 4.02
CA TRP A 278 7.49 -7.31 5.33
C TRP A 278 8.44 -8.12 6.21
N LEU A 279 8.32 -9.44 6.16
CA LEU A 279 9.07 -10.39 6.98
C LEU A 279 9.79 -11.42 6.10
N PRO A 280 10.94 -11.09 5.48
CA PRO A 280 11.62 -11.99 4.54
C PRO A 280 12.03 -13.33 5.13
N THR A 281 12.21 -13.41 6.44
CA THR A 281 12.62 -14.64 7.15
C THR A 281 11.44 -15.46 7.66
N TYR A 282 10.22 -14.97 7.55
CA TYR A 282 9.03 -15.70 7.95
C TYR A 282 8.57 -16.60 6.79
N LEU A 283 8.76 -17.88 6.95
CA LEU A 283 8.48 -18.90 5.92
C LEU A 283 7.31 -19.82 6.28
N ASP A 284 6.53 -19.47 7.30
CA ASP A 284 5.35 -20.24 7.70
C ASP A 284 4.19 -20.08 6.67
N ASP A 285 3.22 -20.99 6.77
CA ASP A 285 2.02 -20.92 5.95
C ASP A 285 1.07 -19.77 6.39
N GLY A 286 0.31 -19.23 5.44
CA GLY A 286 -0.65 -18.16 5.71
C GLY A 286 -1.80 -18.61 6.62
N ASP A 287 -2.14 -19.89 6.63
CA ASP A 287 -3.21 -20.44 7.46
C ASP A 287 -2.85 -20.41 8.95
N ARG A 288 -1.57 -20.47 9.30
CA ARG A 288 -1.13 -20.35 10.70
C ARG A 288 -1.39 -18.95 11.24
N ALA A 289 -0.96 -17.92 10.52
CA ALA A 289 -1.21 -16.54 10.90
C ALA A 289 -2.72 -16.25 10.92
N HIS A 290 -3.44 -16.69 9.90
CA HIS A 290 -4.89 -16.53 9.82
C HIS A 290 -5.62 -17.11 11.05
N ARG A 291 -5.33 -18.37 11.44
CA ARG A 291 -5.93 -19.01 12.62
C ARG A 291 -5.61 -18.25 13.92
N ALA A 292 -4.38 -17.78 14.08
CA ALA A 292 -3.98 -17.04 15.27
C ALA A 292 -4.75 -15.71 15.41
N PHE A 293 -4.93 -14.98 14.31
CA PHE A 293 -5.72 -13.74 14.29
C PHE A 293 -7.22 -14.02 14.49
N GLU A 294 -7.78 -15.05 13.86
CA GLU A 294 -9.17 -15.47 14.08
C GLU A 294 -9.42 -15.80 15.55
N GLU A 295 -8.52 -16.52 16.19
CA GLU A 295 -8.62 -16.82 17.62
C GLU A 295 -8.50 -15.58 18.50
N HIS A 296 -7.62 -14.64 18.13
CA HIS A 296 -7.43 -13.40 18.89
C HIS A 296 -8.68 -12.51 18.90
N PHE A 297 -9.26 -12.32 17.74
CA PHE A 297 -10.41 -11.44 17.57
C PHE A 297 -11.75 -12.14 17.80
N ALA A 298 -11.75 -13.41 18.23
CA ALA A 298 -12.99 -14.14 18.50
C ALA A 298 -13.82 -13.47 19.61
N PRO A 299 -15.15 -13.35 19.44
CA PRO A 299 -16.02 -12.74 20.46
C PRO A 299 -15.88 -13.39 21.82
N GLY A 300 -15.74 -12.59 22.88
CA GLY A 300 -15.66 -13.06 24.27
C GLY A 300 -14.28 -13.51 24.72
N ARG A 301 -13.25 -13.32 23.91
CA ARG A 301 -11.85 -13.43 24.35
C ARG A 301 -11.34 -12.06 24.80
N ASP A 302 -11.15 -11.91 26.11
CA ASP A 302 -10.22 -10.93 26.69
C ASP A 302 -8.85 -11.58 26.62
N GLY A 303 -7.99 -11.13 25.73
CA GLY A 303 -6.71 -11.62 25.91
C GLY A 303 -5.69 -11.62 24.81
N ASP A 304 -4.51 -11.47 25.28
CA ASP A 304 -3.25 -11.63 24.61
C ASP A 304 -3.23 -12.90 23.76
N VAL A 305 -3.38 -12.75 22.46
CA VAL A 305 -2.76 -13.71 21.55
C VAL A 305 -1.29 -13.56 21.80
N ARG A 306 -0.69 -14.68 22.16
CA ARG A 306 0.76 -14.78 22.22
C ARG A 306 1.30 -14.70 20.79
N MET A 307 1.25 -13.50 20.23
CA MET A 307 1.99 -13.17 19.00
C MET A 307 3.51 -13.41 19.20
N GLU A 308 3.93 -13.62 20.45
CA GLU A 308 5.29 -14.02 20.85
C GLU A 308 5.76 -15.36 20.23
N GLU A 309 4.82 -16.20 19.77
CA GLU A 309 5.16 -17.44 19.05
C GLU A 309 5.51 -17.23 17.57
N PHE A 310 5.28 -16.03 17.05
CA PHE A 310 5.62 -15.66 15.69
C PHE A 310 7.02 -15.03 15.64
N ALA A 311 7.61 -15.05 14.44
CA ALA A 311 8.91 -14.43 14.22
C ALA A 311 8.93 -12.97 14.68
N GLU A 312 10.04 -12.54 15.27
CA GLU A 312 10.26 -11.15 15.64
C GLU A 312 10.06 -10.22 14.43
N VAL A 313 9.19 -9.24 14.57
CA VAL A 313 8.87 -8.28 13.51
C VAL A 313 10.06 -7.32 13.32
N ASN A 314 10.70 -7.41 12.16
CA ASN A 314 11.80 -6.53 11.76
C ASN A 314 11.56 -6.00 10.33
N THR A 315 10.80 -4.92 10.22
CA THR A 315 10.44 -4.33 8.92
C THR A 315 11.57 -3.52 8.28
N SER A 316 12.68 -3.23 9.01
CA SER A 316 13.86 -2.59 8.42
C SER A 316 14.55 -3.43 7.34
N ARG A 317 14.22 -4.72 7.29
CA ARG A 317 14.75 -5.69 6.33
C ARG A 317 13.70 -6.15 5.31
N ALA A 318 12.56 -5.50 5.26
CA ALA A 318 11.53 -5.81 4.28
C ALA A 318 12.10 -5.73 2.85
N ASP A 319 11.62 -6.61 1.98
CA ASP A 319 11.98 -6.68 0.56
C ASP A 319 10.75 -6.39 -0.28
N TYR A 320 10.94 -6.32 -1.59
CA TYR A 320 9.88 -6.04 -2.55
C TYR A 320 9.65 -7.23 -3.47
N VAL A 321 8.40 -7.48 -3.78
CA VAL A 321 7.98 -8.46 -4.76
C VAL A 321 7.06 -7.76 -5.75
N TRP A 322 7.64 -7.27 -6.84
CA TRP A 322 6.90 -6.66 -7.92
C TRP A 322 6.68 -7.69 -9.02
N LEU A 323 5.41 -8.00 -9.28
CA LEU A 323 5.02 -9.02 -10.23
C LEU A 323 3.97 -8.47 -11.21
N PRO A 324 4.05 -8.86 -12.50
CA PRO A 324 3.06 -8.46 -13.48
C PRO A 324 1.73 -9.19 -13.24
N LEU A 325 0.63 -8.48 -13.44
CA LEU A 325 -0.70 -9.06 -13.50
C LEU A 325 -0.93 -9.65 -14.91
N ARG A 326 -1.41 -10.88 -14.97
CA ARG A 326 -2.06 -11.39 -16.18
C ARG A 326 -3.56 -11.53 -15.95
N PHE A 327 -4.34 -11.61 -17.00
CA PHE A 327 -5.78 -11.64 -16.91
C PHE A 327 -6.38 -12.90 -17.55
N GLU A 328 -7.28 -13.57 -16.85
CA GLU A 328 -8.14 -14.64 -17.33
C GLU A 328 -9.57 -14.07 -17.48
N GLY A 329 -9.86 -13.43 -18.62
CA GLY A 329 -11.04 -12.58 -18.75
C GLY A 329 -10.94 -11.38 -17.83
N ASP A 330 -11.87 -11.25 -16.88
CA ASP A 330 -11.85 -10.18 -15.87
C ASP A 330 -11.00 -10.53 -14.64
N ARG A 331 -10.59 -11.77 -14.47
CA ARG A 331 -9.88 -12.22 -13.28
C ARG A 331 -8.39 -11.89 -13.38
N PRO A 332 -7.85 -11.00 -12.51
CA PRO A 332 -6.41 -10.81 -12.40
C PRO A 332 -5.77 -12.01 -11.70
N VAL A 333 -4.61 -12.41 -12.18
CA VAL A 333 -3.80 -13.51 -11.65
C VAL A 333 -2.36 -13.07 -11.57
N ILE A 334 -1.68 -13.43 -10.49
CA ILE A 334 -0.26 -13.22 -10.29
C ILE A 334 0.42 -14.58 -10.25
N ASP A 335 1.36 -14.78 -11.16
CA ASP A 335 2.25 -15.94 -11.17
C ASP A 335 3.61 -15.54 -10.62
N TRP A 336 4.32 -16.49 -9.99
CA TRP A 336 5.68 -16.26 -9.53
C TRP A 336 6.66 -16.24 -10.69
N HIS A 337 7.56 -15.26 -10.66
CA HIS A 337 8.71 -15.15 -11.55
C HIS A 337 9.97 -14.92 -10.71
N ASP A 338 10.99 -15.76 -10.89
CA ASP A 338 12.30 -15.53 -10.26
C ASP A 338 13.00 -14.29 -10.84
N GLU A 339 12.70 -13.99 -12.11
CA GLU A 339 13.16 -12.83 -12.86
C GLU A 339 12.15 -12.54 -13.99
N TRP A 340 11.92 -11.25 -14.28
CA TRP A 340 11.12 -10.81 -15.43
C TRP A 340 11.55 -9.41 -15.88
N SER A 341 11.21 -9.02 -17.11
CA SER A 341 11.59 -7.72 -17.65
C SER A 341 10.46 -7.03 -18.42
N LEU A 342 10.59 -5.71 -18.63
CA LEU A 342 9.65 -4.95 -19.46
C LEU A 342 9.69 -5.39 -20.92
N ASP A 343 10.78 -6.00 -21.37
CA ASP A 343 10.93 -6.51 -22.74
C ASP A 343 10.06 -7.74 -23.01
N ASP A 344 9.53 -8.39 -21.95
CA ASP A 344 8.56 -9.49 -22.05
C ASP A 344 7.17 -9.00 -22.51
N PHE A 345 6.93 -7.68 -22.56
CA PHE A 345 5.64 -7.05 -22.85
C PHE A 345 5.70 -6.14 -24.09
N GLU A 346 4.61 -6.18 -24.88
CA GLU A 346 4.46 -5.32 -26.06
C GLU A 346 4.38 -3.83 -25.70
N ASP A 347 4.97 -2.99 -26.55
CA ASP A 347 4.79 -1.54 -26.45
C ASP A 347 3.36 -1.12 -26.85
N ARG A 348 2.87 -0.01 -26.29
CA ARG A 348 1.58 0.59 -26.64
C ARG A 348 1.57 1.23 -27.98
#